data_e380e5017b1fc4934797c929141a49ed
#
_entry.id   e380e5017b1fc4934797c929141a49ed
#
_cell.length_a   1.000
_cell.length_b   1.000
_cell.length_c   1.000
_cell.angle_alpha   90.00
_cell.angle_beta   90.00
_cell.angle_gamma   90.00
#
_symmetry.space_group_name_H-M   'P 1'
#
loop_
_entity.id
_entity.type
_entity.pdbx_description
1 polymer ?
#
loop_
_entity_poly.entity_id
_entity_poly.type
_entity_poly.pdbx_seq_one_letter_code
_entity_poly.pdbx_strand_id
1 'polypeptide(L)'
;YKRILQLKQVLDFIEHNYASPLTLQQLSSSVSMSPKYFCRFFSEMTHQTPMDYLNHQRIEQACYQLSTTDDSITEIAYRNGFNDLSYFIRTFKKYKGMTPGKYKRS
;
A
#
# COMPACT_ATOMS: atom_id res chain seq x y z
N TYR A 1 -1.21 5.83 -24.75
CA TYR A 1 0.16 5.33 -24.56
C TYR A 1 0.90 6.07 -23.44
N LYS A 2 0.85 7.41 -23.48
CA LYS A 2 1.47 8.24 -22.43
C LYS A 2 0.89 7.95 -21.05
N ARG A 3 -0.43 7.77 -20.95
CA ARG A 3 -1.09 7.47 -19.67
C ARG A 3 -0.64 6.13 -19.11
N ILE A 4 -0.43 5.15 -19.99
CA ILE A 4 0.05 3.82 -19.56
C ILE A 4 1.45 3.93 -19.00
N LEU A 5 2.34 4.70 -19.63
CA LEU A 5 3.69 4.91 -19.13
C LEU A 5 3.70 5.65 -17.80
N GLN A 6 2.83 6.65 -17.65
CA GLN A 6 2.72 7.38 -16.38
C GLN A 6 2.21 6.47 -15.27
N LEU A 7 1.24 5.61 -15.58
CA LEU A 7 0.76 4.64 -14.59
C LEU A 7 1.89 3.71 -14.17
N LYS A 8 2.65 3.20 -15.12
CA LYS A 8 3.79 2.33 -14.81
C LYS A 8 4.79 3.03 -13.92
N GLN A 9 5.08 4.30 -14.17
CA GLN A 9 6.00 5.07 -13.34
C GLN A 9 5.55 5.17 -11.89
N VAL A 10 4.26 5.47 -11.66
CA VAL A 10 3.79 5.60 -10.28
C VAL A 10 3.69 4.25 -9.59
N LEU A 11 3.33 3.19 -10.32
CA LEU A 11 3.29 1.85 -9.74
C LEU A 11 4.69 1.39 -9.34
N ASP A 12 5.70 1.65 -10.17
CA ASP A 12 7.09 1.36 -9.85
C ASP A 12 7.55 2.16 -8.63
N PHE A 13 7.15 3.43 -8.55
CA PHE A 13 7.49 4.29 -7.41
C PHE A 13 6.89 3.72 -6.12
N ILE A 14 5.63 3.29 -6.16
CA ILE A 14 4.97 2.67 -5.01
C ILE A 14 5.68 1.38 -4.62
N GLU A 15 6.01 0.53 -5.60
CA GLU A 15 6.68 -0.74 -5.33
C GLU A 15 8.00 -0.55 -4.59
N HIS A 16 8.75 0.50 -4.93
CA HIS A 16 10.05 0.74 -4.32
C HIS A 16 9.99 1.58 -3.04
N ASN A 17 8.82 2.16 -2.72
CA ASN A 17 8.73 3.10 -1.60
C ASN A 17 7.53 2.85 -0.67
N TYR A 18 6.78 1.76 -0.83
CA TYR A 18 5.57 1.53 -0.04
C TYR A 18 5.85 1.46 1.47
N ALA A 19 7.05 1.05 1.86
CA ALA A 19 7.41 0.94 3.27
C ALA A 19 7.75 2.28 3.92
N SER A 20 7.89 3.33 3.11
CA SER A 20 8.16 4.68 3.60
C SER A 20 6.84 5.43 3.82
N PRO A 21 6.85 6.51 4.63
CA PRO A 21 5.66 7.36 4.74
C PRO A 21 5.47 8.12 3.43
N LEU A 22 4.49 7.68 2.64
CA LEU A 22 4.17 8.30 1.37
C LEU A 22 2.92 9.15 1.48
N THR A 23 2.98 10.37 0.91
CA THR A 23 1.85 11.27 0.84
C THR A 23 1.29 11.29 -0.57
N LEU A 24 0.04 11.73 -0.69
CA LEU A 24 -0.58 11.92 -2.00
C LEU A 24 0.23 12.87 -2.87
N GLN A 25 0.79 13.93 -2.24
CA GLN A 25 1.63 14.91 -2.93
C GLN A 25 2.87 14.24 -3.54
N GLN A 26 3.51 13.35 -2.81
CA GLN A 26 4.69 12.65 -3.31
C GLN A 26 4.34 11.73 -4.48
N LEU A 27 3.21 11.03 -4.39
CA LEU A 27 2.76 10.14 -5.46
C LEU A 27 2.44 10.94 -6.72
N SER A 28 1.69 12.03 -6.59
CA SER A 28 1.33 12.84 -7.75
C SER A 28 2.54 13.51 -8.38
N SER A 29 3.50 13.94 -7.55
CA SER A 29 4.73 14.57 -8.04
C SER A 29 5.60 13.60 -8.83
N SER A 30 5.54 12.30 -8.52
CA SER A 30 6.33 11.29 -9.23
C SER A 30 5.99 11.22 -10.72
N VAL A 31 4.81 11.69 -11.10
CA VAL A 31 4.36 11.73 -12.50
C VAL A 31 4.01 13.15 -12.95
N SER A 32 4.47 14.16 -12.20
CA SER A 32 4.28 15.57 -12.54
C SER A 32 2.81 15.97 -12.71
N MET A 33 1.95 15.42 -11.86
CA MET A 33 0.52 15.74 -11.85
C MET A 33 0.15 16.48 -10.58
N SER A 34 -0.91 17.31 -10.63
CA SER A 34 -1.49 17.86 -9.42
C SER A 34 -2.19 16.73 -8.66
N PRO A 35 -2.29 16.83 -7.32
CA PRO A 35 -2.95 15.77 -6.54
C PRO A 35 -4.38 15.46 -7.00
N LYS A 36 -5.15 16.50 -7.34
CA LYS A 36 -6.53 16.31 -7.79
C LYS A 36 -6.61 15.55 -9.11
N TYR A 37 -5.80 15.95 -10.09
CA TYR A 37 -5.76 15.28 -11.38
C TYR A 37 -5.24 13.86 -11.23
N PHE A 38 -4.22 13.68 -10.39
CA PHE A 38 -3.63 12.38 -10.13
C PHE A 38 -4.66 11.39 -9.57
N CYS A 39 -5.46 11.82 -8.59
CA CYS A 39 -6.49 10.94 -8.03
C CYS A 39 -7.47 10.47 -9.09
N ARG A 40 -7.92 11.39 -9.96
CA ARG A 40 -8.82 11.03 -11.05
C ARG A 40 -8.16 10.07 -12.02
N PHE A 41 -6.94 10.40 -12.45
CA PHE A 41 -6.16 9.57 -13.36
C PHE A 41 -5.99 8.16 -12.82
N PHE A 42 -5.55 8.06 -11.56
CA PHE A 42 -5.27 6.76 -10.95
C PHE A 42 -6.54 5.91 -10.83
N SER A 43 -7.64 6.54 -10.39
CA SER A 43 -8.91 5.81 -10.23
C SER A 43 -9.48 5.36 -11.57
N GLU A 44 -9.36 6.17 -12.60
CA GLU A 44 -9.80 5.77 -13.95
C GLU A 44 -9.00 4.59 -14.47
N MET A 45 -7.69 4.55 -14.19
CA MET A 45 -6.82 3.51 -14.72
C MET A 45 -6.84 2.22 -13.90
N THR A 46 -7.04 2.30 -12.59
CA THR A 46 -6.92 1.13 -11.69
C THR A 46 -8.20 0.75 -10.98
N HIS A 47 -9.23 1.59 -11.04
CA HIS A 47 -10.50 1.42 -10.29
C HIS A 47 -10.28 1.41 -8.77
N GLN A 48 -9.22 2.05 -8.30
CA GLN A 48 -8.89 2.20 -6.88
C GLN A 48 -8.38 3.60 -6.63
N THR A 49 -8.52 4.09 -5.39
CA THR A 49 -7.85 5.34 -5.01
C THR A 49 -6.36 5.04 -4.82
N PRO A 50 -5.50 6.06 -4.99
CA PRO A 50 -4.06 5.84 -4.78
C PRO A 50 -3.71 5.31 -3.38
N MET A 51 -4.38 5.81 -2.35
CA MET A 51 -4.09 5.39 -0.97
C MET A 51 -4.61 3.99 -0.69
N ASP A 52 -5.75 3.60 -1.26
CA ASP A 52 -6.24 2.22 -1.14
C ASP A 52 -5.28 1.25 -1.81
N TYR A 53 -4.77 1.62 -2.99
CA TYR A 53 -3.78 0.79 -3.68
C TYR A 53 -2.51 0.65 -2.84
N LEU A 54 -2.03 1.75 -2.27
CA LEU A 54 -0.84 1.73 -1.42
C LEU A 54 -1.04 0.84 -0.19
N ASN A 55 -2.19 0.97 0.47
CA ASN A 55 -2.52 0.15 1.64
C ASN A 55 -2.61 -1.32 1.26
N HIS A 56 -3.21 -1.64 0.12
CA HIS A 56 -3.32 -3.02 -0.34
C HIS A 56 -1.92 -3.61 -0.58
N GLN A 57 -1.04 -2.84 -1.19
CA GLN A 57 0.34 -3.28 -1.44
C GLN A 57 1.07 -3.56 -0.12
N ARG A 58 0.90 -2.67 0.86
CA ARG A 58 1.48 -2.85 2.19
C ARG A 58 0.95 -4.11 2.88
N ILE A 59 -0.34 -4.36 2.77
CA ILE A 59 -0.97 -5.55 3.38
C ILE A 59 -0.48 -6.83 2.70
N GLU A 60 -0.33 -6.84 1.37
CA GLU A 60 0.17 -8.02 0.67
C GLU A 60 1.59 -8.38 1.12
N GLN A 61 2.45 -7.38 1.29
CA GLN A 61 3.81 -7.63 1.77
C GLN A 61 3.82 -8.09 3.22
N ALA A 62 2.97 -7.50 4.07
CA ALA A 62 2.85 -7.92 5.46
C ALA A 62 2.34 -9.37 5.54
N CYS A 63 1.38 -9.71 4.71
CA CYS A 63 0.81 -11.07 4.64
C CYS A 63 1.91 -12.09 4.33
N TYR A 64 2.73 -11.80 3.33
CA TYR A 64 3.85 -12.65 2.96
C TYR A 64 4.82 -12.83 4.14
N GLN A 65 5.16 -11.74 4.82
CA GLN A 65 6.10 -11.79 5.95
C GLN A 65 5.52 -12.53 7.16
N LEU A 66 4.22 -12.42 7.39
CA LEU A 66 3.57 -13.20 8.45
C LEU A 66 3.68 -14.70 8.20
N SER A 67 3.70 -15.10 6.93
CA SER A 67 3.79 -16.52 6.53
C SER A 67 5.21 -17.04 6.51
N THR A 68 6.21 -16.17 6.31
CA THR A 68 7.57 -16.60 6.03
C THR A 68 8.59 -16.22 7.11
N THR A 69 8.20 -15.47 8.12
CA THR A 69 9.11 -15.07 9.21
C THR A 69 8.47 -15.33 10.57
N ASP A 70 9.30 -15.29 11.60
CA ASP A 70 8.85 -15.35 12.99
C ASP A 70 8.76 -13.98 13.64
N ASP A 71 8.87 -12.92 12.83
CA ASP A 71 8.82 -11.55 13.34
C ASP A 71 7.45 -11.23 13.94
N SER A 72 7.43 -10.32 14.90
CA SER A 72 6.18 -9.95 15.57
C SER A 72 5.27 -9.19 14.61
N ILE A 73 3.97 -9.21 14.92
CA ILE A 73 2.97 -8.46 14.15
C ILE A 73 3.31 -6.97 14.14
N THR A 74 3.77 -6.44 15.30
CA THR A 74 4.15 -5.04 15.41
C THR A 74 5.33 -4.69 14.50
N GLU A 75 6.37 -5.52 14.50
CA GLU A 75 7.52 -5.32 13.63
C GLU A 75 7.12 -5.34 12.15
N ILE A 76 6.28 -6.30 11.76
CA ILE A 76 5.83 -6.43 10.38
C ILE A 76 5.00 -5.22 9.97
N ALA A 77 4.11 -4.74 10.86
CA ALA A 77 3.30 -3.56 10.57
C ALA A 77 4.19 -2.34 10.27
N TYR A 78 5.14 -2.05 11.15
CA TYR A 78 6.01 -0.89 10.96
C TYR A 78 6.96 -1.04 9.79
N ARG A 79 7.45 -2.25 9.55
CA ARG A 79 8.33 -2.51 8.40
C ARG A 79 7.64 -2.21 7.07
N ASN A 80 6.33 -2.38 7.01
CA ASN A 80 5.56 -2.19 5.79
C ASN A 80 4.86 -0.84 5.71
N GLY A 81 5.30 0.13 6.51
CA GLY A 81 4.85 1.51 6.37
C GLY A 81 3.67 1.91 7.22
N PHE A 82 3.16 1.01 8.07
CA PHE A 82 2.10 1.36 9.01
C PHE A 82 2.74 1.93 10.27
N ASN A 83 2.29 3.10 10.71
CA ASN A 83 2.79 3.71 11.93
C ASN A 83 1.79 3.64 13.08
N ASP A 84 0.69 2.92 12.90
CA ASP A 84 -0.36 2.71 13.89
C ASP A 84 -0.80 1.27 13.82
N LEU A 85 -0.53 0.51 14.89
CA LEU A 85 -0.84 -0.92 14.93
C LEU A 85 -2.35 -1.19 14.81
N SER A 86 -3.18 -0.38 15.45
CA SER A 86 -4.63 -0.55 15.39
C SER A 86 -5.14 -0.36 13.96
N TYR A 87 -4.62 0.64 13.26
CA TYR A 87 -4.98 0.89 11.86
C TYR A 87 -4.53 -0.28 10.99
N PHE A 88 -3.33 -0.80 11.22
CA PHE A 88 -2.82 -1.96 10.49
C PHE A 88 -3.76 -3.16 10.67
N ILE A 89 -4.15 -3.46 11.90
CA ILE A 89 -5.01 -4.61 12.18
C ILE A 89 -6.35 -4.48 11.47
N ARG A 90 -6.97 -3.30 11.53
CA ARG A 90 -8.25 -3.06 10.84
C ARG A 90 -8.10 -3.18 9.33
N THR A 91 -7.04 -2.62 8.78
CA THR A 91 -6.79 -2.66 7.33
C THR A 91 -6.50 -4.08 6.87
N PHE A 92 -5.72 -4.83 7.63
CA PHE A 92 -5.43 -6.23 7.31
C PHE A 92 -6.72 -7.05 7.28
N LYS A 93 -7.55 -6.89 8.31
CA LYS A 93 -8.81 -7.63 8.38
C LYS A 93 -9.73 -7.28 7.22
N LYS A 94 -9.73 -6.02 6.79
CA LYS A 94 -10.52 -5.57 5.65
C LYS A 94 -10.13 -6.31 4.37
N TYR A 95 -8.83 -6.46 4.12
CA TYR A 95 -8.36 -7.08 2.88
C TYR A 95 -8.26 -8.61 2.96
N LYS A 96 -8.02 -9.16 4.13
CA LYS A 96 -7.76 -10.61 4.26
C LYS A 96 -8.87 -11.38 4.96
N GLY A 97 -9.87 -10.70 5.50
CA GLY A 97 -11.01 -11.34 6.16
C GLY A 97 -10.73 -11.88 7.55
N MET A 98 -9.52 -11.71 8.07
CA MET A 98 -9.16 -12.13 9.42
C MET A 98 -8.04 -11.24 9.95
N THR A 99 -7.82 -11.26 11.27
CA THR A 99 -6.77 -10.46 11.89
C THR A 99 -5.39 -11.03 11.56
N PRO A 100 -4.34 -10.19 11.63
CA PRO A 100 -2.98 -10.68 11.41
C PRO A 100 -2.58 -11.79 12.38
N GLY A 101 -3.02 -11.70 13.64
CA GLY A 101 -2.73 -12.73 14.63
C GLY A 101 -3.32 -14.08 14.26
N LYS A 102 -4.57 -14.08 13.82
CA LYS A 102 -5.22 -15.30 13.38
C LYS A 102 -4.58 -15.86 12.11
N TYR A 103 -4.22 -14.99 11.18
CA TYR A 103 -3.56 -15.39 9.95
C TYR A 103 -2.21 -16.04 10.23
N LYS A 104 -1.44 -15.47 11.16
CA LYS A 104 -0.11 -15.99 11.51
C LYS A 104 -0.20 -17.39 12.13
N ARG A 105 -1.27 -17.67 12.88
CA ARG A 105 -1.48 -18.97 13.52
C ARG A 105 -2.01 -20.04 12.57
N SER A 106 -2.44 -19.66 11.40
CA SER A 106 -3.02 -20.61 10.42
C SER A 106 -1.94 -21.46 9.70
#